data_4798cad7f2507999ed65cd253789c22e
#
_entry.id   4798cad7f2507999ed65cd253789c22e
#
_cell.length_a   1.000
_cell.length_b   1.000
_cell.length_c   1.000
_cell.angle_alpha   90.00
_cell.angle_beta   90.00
_cell.angle_gamma   90.00
#
_symmetry.space_group_name_H-M   'P 1'
#
loop_
_entity.id
_entity.type
_entity.pdbx_description
1 polymer ?
#
loop_
_entity_poly.entity_id
_entity_poly.type
_entity_poly.pdbx_seq_one_letter_code
_entity_poly.pdbx_strand_id
1 'polypeptide(L)'
;PTGKDLVELQEYDIVGRQTKSWLPVTSSGNGDYVNPVVIKNSQALYNQDTSPYSEVQYQPTPLGDESKRFGPGQNWYNNDKSIRTTYLVNNSSDSLACIAFAVSGSRMNTQLNKVSDLYPSGELLVIRVINEDNNVSYTFKDKSGKILLNRQVNISNDNNKIFLDTYMVYDNAGNLCYVLPPLAKEKLIGTIWNDDNQIIKEYVYVYKYDERFRCVKKRLPGTDWIYQVFDQKNRIVMTQDGKDRLEDKWTYCVYDYFDQVIEQSIVTGTLSRDLIQERFDD
;
A
#
# COMPACT_ATOMS: atom_id res chain seq x y z
N PRO A 1 39.33 6.70 -8.89
CA PRO A 1 39.10 5.28 -8.63
C PRO A 1 40.06 4.88 -7.51
N THR A 2 39.51 4.48 -6.34
CA THR A 2 40.34 4.17 -5.14
C THR A 2 41.00 2.77 -5.22
N GLY A 3 40.76 2.01 -6.30
CA GLY A 3 41.26 0.64 -6.46
C GLY A 3 40.76 -0.34 -5.40
N LYS A 4 39.59 -0.04 -4.79
CA LYS A 4 38.92 -0.91 -3.81
C LYS A 4 37.53 -1.24 -4.27
N ASP A 5 37.20 -2.50 -4.17
CA ASP A 5 35.82 -3.01 -4.40
C ASP A 5 35.01 -2.97 -3.12
N LEU A 6 33.68 -2.81 -3.23
CA LEU A 6 32.77 -3.00 -2.16
C LEU A 6 32.14 -4.39 -2.31
N VAL A 7 32.30 -5.23 -1.28
CA VAL A 7 31.88 -6.64 -1.33
C VAL A 7 30.87 -6.91 -0.22
N GLU A 8 29.79 -7.59 -0.57
CA GLU A 8 28.75 -8.05 0.35
C GLU A 8 28.69 -9.57 0.35
N LEU A 9 28.35 -10.16 1.52
CA LEU A 9 28.11 -11.59 1.65
C LEU A 9 26.63 -11.82 1.93
N GLN A 10 26.03 -12.74 1.20
CA GLN A 10 24.68 -13.23 1.45
C GLN A 10 24.75 -14.72 1.81
N GLU A 11 24.08 -15.11 2.88
CA GLU A 11 23.98 -16.51 3.30
C GLU A 11 22.57 -17.03 3.04
N TYR A 12 22.48 -18.30 2.67
CA TYR A 12 21.24 -18.97 2.29
C TYR A 12 21.04 -20.23 3.13
N ASP A 13 19.80 -20.62 3.35
CA ASP A 13 19.47 -21.90 3.95
C ASP A 13 19.57 -23.06 2.93
N ILE A 14 19.27 -24.27 3.38
CA ILE A 14 19.37 -25.48 2.55
C ILE A 14 18.38 -25.53 1.38
N VAL A 15 17.33 -24.69 1.40
CA VAL A 15 16.34 -24.58 0.32
C VAL A 15 16.54 -23.33 -0.54
N GLY A 16 17.64 -22.59 -0.34
CA GLY A 16 18.04 -21.46 -1.16
C GLY A 16 17.39 -20.12 -0.75
N ARG A 17 16.78 -20.01 0.45
CA ARG A 17 16.25 -18.73 0.94
C ARG A 17 17.36 -17.94 1.64
N GLN A 18 17.44 -16.65 1.36
CA GLN A 18 18.43 -15.76 1.99
C GLN A 18 18.14 -15.59 3.48
N THR A 19 19.07 -16.02 4.33
CA THR A 19 18.96 -15.92 5.78
C THR A 19 19.74 -14.76 6.38
N LYS A 20 20.89 -14.40 5.80
CA LYS A 20 21.73 -13.29 6.27
C LYS A 20 22.22 -12.44 5.12
N SER A 21 22.29 -11.13 5.35
CA SER A 21 22.94 -10.15 4.48
C SER A 21 23.93 -9.34 5.32
N TRP A 22 25.22 -9.56 5.09
CA TRP A 22 26.31 -8.90 5.81
C TRP A 22 26.50 -7.48 5.32
N LEU A 23 26.86 -6.58 6.21
CA LEU A 23 27.22 -5.21 5.84
C LEU A 23 28.43 -5.22 4.90
N PRO A 24 28.49 -4.29 3.93
CA PRO A 24 29.52 -4.29 2.90
C PRO A 24 30.91 -3.98 3.46
N VAL A 25 31.94 -4.67 2.99
CA VAL A 25 33.34 -4.42 3.33
C VAL A 25 34.15 -4.03 2.10
N THR A 26 35.19 -3.23 2.29
CA THR A 26 36.11 -2.89 1.20
C THR A 26 37.17 -3.97 1.01
N SER A 27 37.39 -4.37 -0.25
CA SER A 27 38.43 -5.30 -0.67
C SER A 27 39.38 -4.63 -1.69
N SER A 28 40.63 -5.03 -1.73
CA SER A 28 41.60 -4.60 -2.75
C SER A 28 41.65 -5.52 -3.98
N GLY A 29 40.65 -6.39 -4.14
CA GLY A 29 40.68 -7.48 -5.12
C GLY A 29 40.41 -7.10 -6.57
N ASN A 30 40.02 -5.86 -6.89
CA ASN A 30 39.79 -5.37 -8.25
C ASN A 30 38.90 -6.30 -9.10
N GLY A 31 37.78 -6.76 -8.50
CA GLY A 31 36.81 -7.68 -9.10
C GLY A 31 37.08 -9.18 -8.85
N ASP A 32 38.15 -9.52 -8.14
CA ASP A 32 38.45 -10.90 -7.80
C ASP A 32 37.55 -11.48 -6.71
N TYR A 33 37.45 -12.80 -6.66
CA TYR A 33 36.76 -13.51 -5.60
C TYR A 33 37.32 -13.21 -4.21
N VAL A 34 36.41 -12.81 -3.32
CA VAL A 34 36.72 -12.58 -1.90
C VAL A 34 36.23 -13.75 -1.05
N ASN A 35 37.12 -14.34 -0.25
CA ASN A 35 36.71 -15.42 0.64
C ASN A 35 35.72 -14.91 1.69
N PRO A 36 34.55 -15.57 1.84
CA PRO A 36 33.50 -15.19 2.82
C PRO A 36 34.00 -14.99 4.26
N VAL A 37 35.06 -15.73 4.66
CA VAL A 37 35.68 -15.60 6.00
C VAL A 37 36.19 -14.19 6.27
N VAL A 38 36.69 -13.47 5.24
CA VAL A 38 37.14 -12.08 5.36
C VAL A 38 36.00 -11.16 5.77
N ILE A 39 34.81 -11.37 5.18
CA ILE A 39 33.61 -10.58 5.48
C ILE A 39 33.06 -10.96 6.86
N LYS A 40 33.04 -12.25 7.21
CA LYS A 40 32.60 -12.71 8.54
C LYS A 40 33.46 -12.22 9.68
N ASN A 41 34.74 -11.94 9.42
CA ASN A 41 35.69 -11.39 10.40
C ASN A 41 35.76 -9.85 10.38
N SER A 42 34.85 -9.18 9.70
CA SER A 42 34.82 -7.71 9.55
C SER A 42 34.37 -6.93 10.80
N GLN A 43 34.17 -7.61 11.93
CA GLN A 43 33.70 -7.00 13.19
C GLN A 43 34.50 -5.77 13.60
N ALA A 44 35.84 -5.77 13.35
CA ALA A 44 36.70 -4.64 13.64
C ALA A 44 36.32 -3.36 12.86
N LEU A 45 35.75 -3.50 11.67
CA LEU A 45 35.28 -2.38 10.85
C LEU A 45 33.97 -1.76 11.38
N TYR A 46 33.25 -2.48 12.22
CA TYR A 46 31.95 -2.11 12.76
C TYR A 46 31.97 -2.02 14.29
N ASN A 47 33.03 -1.41 14.87
CA ASN A 47 33.22 -1.21 16.32
C ASN A 47 33.11 -2.50 17.15
N GLN A 48 33.68 -3.59 16.65
CA GLN A 48 33.62 -4.93 17.27
C GLN A 48 32.19 -5.49 17.39
N ASP A 49 31.25 -5.03 16.56
CA ASP A 49 29.91 -5.60 16.51
C ASP A 49 29.96 -7.05 16.05
N THR A 50 29.39 -7.96 16.84
CA THR A 50 29.40 -9.40 16.55
C THR A 50 28.31 -9.83 15.57
N SER A 51 27.39 -8.92 15.22
CA SER A 51 26.26 -9.18 14.31
C SER A 51 26.15 -8.10 13.22
N PRO A 52 27.23 -7.83 12.43
CA PRO A 52 27.19 -6.81 11.38
C PRO A 52 26.45 -7.33 10.14
N TYR A 53 25.26 -7.88 10.33
CA TYR A 53 24.39 -8.43 9.29
C TYR A 53 22.92 -8.31 9.68
N SER A 54 22.04 -8.22 8.70
CA SER A 54 20.62 -8.46 8.89
C SER A 54 20.33 -9.95 8.80
N GLU A 55 19.33 -10.43 9.57
CA GLU A 55 18.93 -11.84 9.57
C GLU A 55 17.44 -11.98 9.36
N VAL A 56 17.04 -12.94 8.52
CA VAL A 56 15.66 -13.34 8.28
C VAL A 56 15.47 -14.78 8.75
N GLN A 57 14.45 -15.00 9.57
CA GLN A 57 14.00 -16.33 9.99
C GLN A 57 12.67 -16.62 9.30
N TYR A 58 12.56 -17.81 8.74
CA TYR A 58 11.37 -18.26 8.00
C TYR A 58 10.52 -19.20 8.83
N GLN A 59 9.23 -19.25 8.52
CA GLN A 59 8.38 -20.31 9.03
C GLN A 59 8.82 -21.67 8.45
N PRO A 60 8.60 -22.78 9.18
CA PRO A 60 8.92 -24.12 8.70
C PRO A 60 7.87 -24.60 7.68
N THR A 61 7.58 -23.78 6.67
CA THR A 61 6.65 -24.02 5.57
C THR A 61 7.38 -23.88 4.24
N PRO A 62 6.95 -24.56 3.16
CA PRO A 62 7.55 -24.40 1.83
C PRO A 62 7.23 -23.06 1.17
N LEU A 63 6.32 -22.25 1.73
CA LEU A 63 5.89 -20.97 1.15
C LEU A 63 6.92 -19.84 1.28
N GLY A 64 7.95 -20.01 2.12
CA GLY A 64 9.00 -18.99 2.31
C GLY A 64 8.55 -17.77 3.11
N ASP A 65 7.49 -17.93 3.91
CA ASP A 65 6.96 -16.85 4.76
C ASP A 65 7.95 -16.49 5.88
N GLU A 66 8.26 -15.21 5.99
CA GLU A 66 9.11 -14.68 7.05
C GLU A 66 8.36 -14.70 8.39
N SER A 67 9.03 -15.18 9.43
CA SER A 67 8.50 -15.13 10.81
C SER A 67 9.14 -14.02 11.63
N LYS A 68 10.45 -13.75 11.39
CA LYS A 68 11.21 -12.78 12.15
C LYS A 68 12.33 -12.18 11.29
N ARG A 69 12.57 -10.88 11.45
CA ARG A 69 13.66 -10.18 10.76
C ARG A 69 14.36 -9.24 11.73
N PHE A 70 15.68 -9.36 11.81
CA PHE A 70 16.55 -8.45 12.55
C PHE A 70 17.27 -7.50 11.60
N GLY A 71 17.41 -6.24 12.00
CA GLY A 71 18.36 -5.31 11.43
C GLY A 71 19.81 -5.66 11.81
N PRO A 72 20.81 -5.08 11.13
CA PRO A 72 22.21 -5.31 11.44
C PRO A 72 22.58 -4.65 12.78
N GLY A 73 23.39 -5.36 13.58
CA GLY A 73 23.92 -4.87 14.84
C GLY A 73 23.57 -5.73 16.04
N GLN A 74 24.58 -5.99 16.88
CA GLN A 74 24.45 -6.83 18.09
C GLN A 74 23.38 -6.31 19.06
N ASN A 75 23.19 -5.00 19.14
CA ASN A 75 22.18 -4.42 20.02
C ASN A 75 20.73 -4.79 19.61
N TRP A 76 20.45 -5.01 18.34
CA TRP A 76 19.16 -5.47 17.86
C TRP A 76 18.87 -6.88 18.37
N TYR A 77 19.86 -7.77 18.27
CA TYR A 77 19.75 -9.16 18.74
C TYR A 77 19.62 -9.24 20.26
N ASN A 78 20.49 -8.56 21.01
CA ASN A 78 20.52 -8.62 22.47
C ASN A 78 19.24 -8.09 23.13
N ASN A 79 18.57 -7.15 22.49
CA ASN A 79 17.31 -6.55 22.98
C ASN A 79 16.05 -7.14 22.30
N ASP A 80 16.19 -8.23 21.53
CA ASP A 80 15.11 -8.86 20.73
C ASP A 80 14.35 -7.87 19.86
N LYS A 81 15.03 -6.84 19.37
CA LYS A 81 14.50 -5.81 18.47
C LYS A 81 14.34 -6.37 17.08
N SER A 82 13.19 -6.90 16.76
CA SER A 82 12.92 -7.58 15.49
C SER A 82 11.52 -7.25 14.97
N ILE A 83 11.38 -7.24 13.64
CA ILE A 83 10.07 -7.32 13.01
C ILE A 83 9.57 -8.75 13.11
N ARG A 84 8.39 -8.96 13.68
CA ARG A 84 7.77 -10.28 13.84
C ARG A 84 6.49 -10.35 13.03
N THR A 85 6.41 -11.30 12.12
CA THR A 85 5.25 -11.54 11.26
C THR A 85 4.53 -12.82 11.65
N THR A 86 3.21 -12.75 11.79
CA THR A 86 2.36 -13.90 12.10
C THR A 86 1.19 -13.93 11.12
N TYR A 87 0.89 -15.10 10.59
CA TYR A 87 -0.20 -15.34 9.64
C TYR A 87 -1.37 -15.99 10.40
N LEU A 88 -2.52 -15.36 10.32
CA LEU A 88 -3.73 -15.69 11.06
C LEU A 88 -4.92 -15.70 10.10
N VAL A 89 -6.09 -16.04 10.60
CA VAL A 89 -7.37 -15.85 9.92
C VAL A 89 -8.27 -14.94 10.75
N ASN A 90 -9.18 -14.24 10.10
CA ASN A 90 -10.14 -13.39 10.79
C ASN A 90 -11.12 -14.22 11.65
N ASN A 91 -11.60 -13.60 12.71
CA ASN A 91 -12.65 -14.15 13.58
C ASN A 91 -13.41 -13.00 14.28
N SER A 92 -14.28 -13.31 15.22
CA SER A 92 -15.08 -12.34 15.96
C SER A 92 -14.36 -11.62 17.11
N SER A 93 -13.08 -11.93 17.39
CA SER A 93 -12.32 -11.18 18.41
C SER A 93 -11.96 -9.78 17.92
N ASP A 94 -11.92 -8.80 18.82
CA ASP A 94 -11.69 -7.38 18.50
C ASP A 94 -10.51 -7.13 17.56
N SER A 95 -9.38 -7.79 17.81
CA SER A 95 -8.17 -7.60 17.00
C SER A 95 -8.28 -8.20 15.60
N LEU A 96 -9.08 -9.26 15.42
CA LEU A 96 -9.23 -10.03 14.19
C LEU A 96 -10.60 -9.86 13.53
N ALA A 97 -11.48 -9.03 14.11
CA ALA A 97 -12.77 -8.67 13.54
C ALA A 97 -12.61 -7.68 12.36
N CYS A 98 -13.35 -7.90 11.29
CA CYS A 98 -13.37 -7.04 10.11
C CYS A 98 -14.81 -6.78 9.70
N ILE A 99 -15.20 -5.52 9.51
CA ILE A 99 -16.53 -5.15 8.98
C ILE A 99 -16.56 -5.48 7.48
N ALA A 100 -17.69 -6.02 7.01
CA ALA A 100 -17.86 -6.29 5.60
C ALA A 100 -18.53 -5.09 4.90
N PHE A 101 -17.73 -4.43 4.04
CA PHE A 101 -18.22 -3.41 3.11
C PHE A 101 -18.27 -3.97 1.68
N ALA A 102 -19.19 -3.43 0.88
CA ALA A 102 -19.30 -3.74 -0.55
C ALA A 102 -19.71 -2.51 -1.35
N VAL A 103 -19.59 -2.62 -2.65
CA VAL A 103 -20.02 -1.61 -3.61
C VAL A 103 -21.26 -2.13 -4.34
N SER A 104 -22.30 -1.30 -4.48
CA SER A 104 -23.44 -1.53 -5.34
C SER A 104 -23.63 -0.41 -6.35
N GLY A 105 -24.53 -0.58 -7.33
CA GLY A 105 -24.78 0.39 -8.40
C GLY A 105 -23.92 0.16 -9.65
N SER A 106 -24.03 1.09 -10.60
CA SER A 106 -23.21 1.09 -11.81
C SER A 106 -21.84 1.74 -11.54
N ARG A 107 -20.83 1.47 -12.38
CA ARG A 107 -19.44 1.96 -12.21
C ARG A 107 -19.32 3.47 -11.95
N MET A 108 -20.17 4.28 -12.63
CA MET A 108 -20.20 5.72 -12.46
C MET A 108 -21.04 6.19 -11.27
N ASN A 109 -22.03 5.38 -10.85
CA ASN A 109 -22.99 5.65 -9.78
C ASN A 109 -22.93 4.56 -8.71
N THR A 110 -21.73 4.30 -8.19
CA THR A 110 -21.53 3.34 -7.11
C THR A 110 -21.99 3.91 -5.77
N GLN A 111 -22.45 3.02 -4.90
CA GLN A 111 -22.79 3.29 -3.51
C GLN A 111 -21.99 2.39 -2.59
N LEU A 112 -21.56 2.94 -1.47
CA LEU A 112 -20.92 2.19 -0.41
C LEU A 112 -21.98 1.54 0.47
N ASN A 113 -21.83 0.25 0.73
CA ASN A 113 -22.74 -0.51 1.60
C ASN A 113 -21.96 -1.21 2.72
N LYS A 114 -22.52 -1.19 3.93
CA LYS A 114 -22.14 -2.08 5.02
C LYS A 114 -23.00 -3.34 4.92
N VAL A 115 -22.40 -4.44 4.52
CA VAL A 115 -23.11 -5.71 4.29
C VAL A 115 -23.39 -6.42 5.61
N SER A 116 -22.40 -6.43 6.52
CA SER A 116 -22.53 -7.01 7.85
C SER A 116 -21.56 -6.34 8.84
N ASP A 117 -21.83 -6.51 10.15
CA ASP A 117 -20.96 -6.03 11.20
C ASP A 117 -19.63 -6.77 11.25
N LEU A 118 -19.62 -8.03 10.83
CA LEU A 118 -18.42 -8.87 10.81
C LEU A 118 -18.35 -9.64 9.49
N TYR A 119 -17.13 -9.70 8.95
CA TYR A 119 -16.82 -10.63 7.88
C TYR A 119 -16.85 -12.08 8.43
N PRO A 120 -17.37 -13.08 7.68
CA PRO A 120 -17.40 -14.46 8.15
C PRO A 120 -16.03 -14.95 8.62
N SER A 121 -15.98 -15.63 9.74
CA SER A 121 -14.73 -16.14 10.33
C SER A 121 -14.04 -17.13 9.38
N GLY A 122 -12.71 -17.03 9.27
CA GLY A 122 -11.90 -17.90 8.40
C GLY A 122 -11.87 -17.54 6.93
N GLU A 123 -12.55 -16.46 6.50
CA GLU A 123 -12.62 -16.06 5.10
C GLU A 123 -11.47 -15.13 4.67
N LEU A 124 -10.81 -14.45 5.63
CA LEU A 124 -9.73 -13.52 5.35
C LEU A 124 -8.41 -14.02 5.93
N LEU A 125 -7.35 -13.90 5.14
CA LEU A 125 -5.98 -14.00 5.64
C LEU A 125 -5.64 -12.72 6.40
N VAL A 126 -5.10 -12.86 7.62
CA VAL A 126 -4.68 -11.75 8.45
C VAL A 126 -3.18 -11.85 8.71
N ILE A 127 -2.45 -10.83 8.27
CA ILE A 127 -1.01 -10.71 8.53
C ILE A 127 -0.83 -9.74 9.69
N ARG A 128 -0.37 -10.24 10.83
CA ARG A 128 -0.01 -9.43 11.99
C ARG A 128 1.48 -9.15 11.94
N VAL A 129 1.84 -7.87 12.04
CA VAL A 129 3.23 -7.42 12.13
C VAL A 129 3.43 -6.69 13.46
N ILE A 130 4.50 -7.03 14.17
CA ILE A 130 5.00 -6.31 15.33
C ILE A 130 6.36 -5.77 14.94
N ASN A 131 6.53 -4.44 14.94
CA ASN A 131 7.81 -3.82 14.61
C ASN A 131 8.80 -3.84 15.79
N GLU A 132 9.98 -3.29 15.60
CA GLU A 132 11.08 -3.27 16.58
C GLU A 132 10.72 -2.49 17.85
N ASP A 133 9.77 -1.58 17.78
CA ASP A 133 9.26 -0.78 18.91
C ASP A 133 8.00 -1.38 19.54
N ASN A 134 7.66 -2.62 19.17
CA ASN A 134 6.48 -3.34 19.61
C ASN A 134 5.12 -2.73 19.17
N ASN A 135 5.12 -1.84 18.17
CA ASN A 135 3.88 -1.41 17.55
C ASN A 135 3.27 -2.54 16.72
N VAL A 136 1.96 -2.72 16.87
CA VAL A 136 1.23 -3.82 16.25
C VAL A 136 0.38 -3.30 15.10
N SER A 137 0.45 -3.97 13.96
CA SER A 137 -0.44 -3.74 12.82
C SER A 137 -1.00 -5.05 12.28
N TYR A 138 -2.16 -4.96 11.62
CA TYR A 138 -2.82 -6.07 10.95
C TYR A 138 -3.20 -5.66 9.53
N THR A 139 -2.96 -6.55 8.58
CA THR A 139 -3.42 -6.42 7.20
C THR A 139 -4.34 -7.60 6.90
N PHE A 140 -5.60 -7.29 6.54
CA PHE A 140 -6.61 -8.29 6.19
C PHE A 140 -6.71 -8.38 4.67
N LYS A 141 -6.59 -9.59 4.13
CA LYS A 141 -6.66 -9.87 2.69
C LYS A 141 -7.75 -10.89 2.39
N ASP A 142 -8.43 -10.69 1.29
CA ASP A 142 -9.34 -11.69 0.75
C ASP A 142 -8.58 -12.85 0.05
N LYS A 143 -9.31 -13.84 -0.44
CA LYS A 143 -8.77 -15.00 -1.15
C LYS A 143 -8.07 -14.66 -2.48
N SER A 144 -8.34 -13.47 -3.03
CA SER A 144 -7.67 -12.95 -4.22
C SER A 144 -6.41 -12.14 -3.92
N GLY A 145 -6.08 -11.96 -2.63
CA GLY A 145 -4.95 -11.17 -2.15
C GLY A 145 -5.20 -9.68 -2.02
N LYS A 146 -6.44 -9.19 -2.27
CA LYS A 146 -6.81 -7.78 -2.10
C LYS A 146 -6.85 -7.41 -0.63
N ILE A 147 -6.27 -6.28 -0.28
CA ILE A 147 -6.30 -5.75 1.07
C ILE A 147 -7.67 -5.10 1.32
N LEU A 148 -8.42 -5.60 2.29
CA LEU A 148 -9.73 -5.07 2.70
C LEU A 148 -9.63 -4.14 3.91
N LEU A 149 -8.68 -4.39 4.80
CA LEU A 149 -8.48 -3.60 6.02
C LEU A 149 -6.99 -3.54 6.38
N ASN A 150 -6.51 -2.34 6.62
CA ASN A 150 -5.27 -2.10 7.36
C ASN A 150 -5.63 -1.54 8.74
N ARG A 151 -5.22 -2.23 9.79
CA ARG A 151 -5.45 -1.87 11.19
C ARG A 151 -4.14 -1.56 11.88
N GLN A 152 -4.01 -0.38 12.45
CA GLN A 152 -2.95 -0.06 13.40
C GLN A 152 -3.50 -0.09 14.81
N VAL A 153 -2.70 -0.58 15.75
CA VAL A 153 -3.08 -0.66 17.16
C VAL A 153 -2.31 0.38 17.94
N ASN A 154 -3.02 1.35 18.50
CA ASN A 154 -2.49 2.28 19.48
C ASN A 154 -2.95 1.85 20.88
N ILE A 155 -2.18 2.23 21.88
CA ILE A 155 -2.53 2.02 23.29
C ILE A 155 -2.82 3.39 23.89
N SER A 156 -4.03 3.56 24.46
CA SER A 156 -4.39 4.77 25.16
C SER A 156 -3.66 4.89 26.50
N ASN A 157 -3.72 6.06 27.13
CA ASN A 157 -3.16 6.29 28.46
C ASN A 157 -3.73 5.34 29.55
N ASP A 158 -4.94 4.82 29.33
CA ASP A 158 -5.62 3.86 30.22
C ASP A 158 -5.32 2.39 29.85
N ASN A 159 -4.27 2.13 29.06
CA ASN A 159 -3.91 0.80 28.54
C ASN A 159 -4.98 0.11 27.66
N ASN A 160 -5.99 0.84 27.18
CA ASN A 160 -6.97 0.31 26.26
C ASN A 160 -6.43 0.33 24.82
N LYS A 161 -6.72 -0.73 24.06
CA LYS A 161 -6.39 -0.78 22.63
C LYS A 161 -7.32 0.13 21.84
N ILE A 162 -6.75 1.00 21.03
CA ILE A 162 -7.45 1.82 20.03
C ILE A 162 -7.07 1.28 18.66
N PHE A 163 -8.07 0.92 17.85
CA PHE A 163 -7.88 0.45 16.49
C PHE A 163 -8.07 1.58 15.49
N LEU A 164 -7.03 1.88 14.72
CA LEU A 164 -7.07 2.82 13.61
C LEU A 164 -7.23 2.03 12.33
N ASP A 165 -8.49 1.89 11.89
CA ASP A 165 -8.91 1.05 10.79
C ASP A 165 -9.03 1.85 9.48
N THR A 166 -8.30 1.45 8.45
CA THR A 166 -8.47 1.95 7.08
C THR A 166 -9.02 0.83 6.21
N TYR A 167 -10.26 0.97 5.74
CA TYR A 167 -10.91 0.00 4.86
C TYR A 167 -10.71 0.37 3.39
N MET A 168 -10.49 -0.64 2.56
CA MET A 168 -10.46 -0.56 1.11
C MET A 168 -11.61 -1.38 0.54
N VAL A 169 -12.48 -0.74 -0.25
CA VAL A 169 -13.70 -1.35 -0.78
C VAL A 169 -13.65 -1.38 -2.29
N TYR A 170 -13.82 -2.56 -2.84
CA TYR A 170 -13.68 -2.83 -4.27
C TYR A 170 -15.01 -3.16 -4.91
N ASP A 171 -15.14 -2.88 -6.21
CA ASP A 171 -16.24 -3.39 -7.02
C ASP A 171 -16.03 -4.88 -7.40
N ASN A 172 -17.01 -5.48 -8.05
CA ASN A 172 -16.97 -6.88 -8.50
C ASN A 172 -15.88 -7.14 -9.56
N ALA A 173 -15.40 -6.10 -10.25
CA ALA A 173 -14.31 -6.21 -11.21
C ALA A 173 -12.93 -6.08 -10.54
N GLY A 174 -12.91 -5.70 -9.25
CA GLY A 174 -11.69 -5.56 -8.47
C GLY A 174 -11.08 -4.17 -8.48
N ASN A 175 -11.80 -3.16 -8.94
CA ASN A 175 -11.36 -1.78 -8.87
C ASN A 175 -11.63 -1.22 -7.47
N LEU A 176 -10.65 -0.47 -6.93
CA LEU A 176 -10.78 0.21 -5.64
C LEU A 176 -11.74 1.40 -5.76
N CYS A 177 -12.93 1.32 -5.18
CA CYS A 177 -13.95 2.37 -5.27
C CYS A 177 -13.94 3.32 -4.09
N TYR A 178 -13.67 2.82 -2.88
CA TYR A 178 -13.66 3.64 -1.67
C TYR A 178 -12.47 3.28 -0.78
N VAL A 179 -11.86 4.31 -0.15
CA VAL A 179 -10.96 4.13 0.99
C VAL A 179 -11.56 4.89 2.17
N LEU A 180 -11.82 4.17 3.26
CA LEU A 180 -12.40 4.72 4.48
C LEU A 180 -11.31 4.83 5.55
N PRO A 181 -10.76 6.01 5.81
CA PRO A 181 -9.86 6.25 6.94
C PRO A 181 -10.56 6.04 8.29
N PRO A 182 -9.83 5.92 9.40
CA PRO A 182 -10.40 5.61 10.72
C PRO A 182 -11.56 6.53 11.12
N LEU A 183 -11.41 7.83 10.93
CA LEU A 183 -12.43 8.82 11.28
C LEU A 183 -13.70 8.69 10.42
N ALA A 184 -13.59 8.32 9.16
CA ALA A 184 -14.73 8.05 8.30
C ALA A 184 -15.57 6.89 8.84
N LYS A 185 -14.92 5.78 9.19
CA LYS A 185 -15.57 4.58 9.73
C LYS A 185 -16.36 4.89 11.02
N GLU A 186 -15.81 5.74 11.91
CA GLU A 186 -16.46 6.11 13.17
C GLU A 186 -17.69 7.01 12.95
N LYS A 187 -17.64 7.90 11.95
CA LYS A 187 -18.72 8.87 11.68
C LYS A 187 -19.84 8.33 10.80
N LEU A 188 -19.62 7.26 10.04
CA LEU A 188 -20.62 6.67 9.16
C LEU A 188 -21.72 5.99 9.99
N ILE A 189 -22.93 6.56 9.95
CA ILE A 189 -24.15 6.01 10.56
C ILE A 189 -25.06 5.46 9.47
N GLY A 190 -25.57 4.24 9.67
CA GLY A 190 -26.42 3.56 8.68
C GLY A 190 -25.70 2.43 7.97
N THR A 191 -26.23 2.02 6.82
CA THR A 191 -25.74 0.86 6.08
C THR A 191 -25.49 1.11 4.60
N ILE A 192 -26.01 2.22 4.03
CA ILE A 192 -25.87 2.57 2.61
C ILE A 192 -25.58 4.07 2.50
N TRP A 193 -24.56 4.41 1.73
CA TRP A 193 -24.13 5.80 1.52
C TRP A 193 -23.83 6.04 0.05
N ASN A 194 -24.38 7.12 -0.48
CA ASN A 194 -24.04 7.63 -1.81
C ASN A 194 -22.93 8.68 -1.72
N ASP A 195 -22.44 9.14 -2.85
CA ASP A 195 -21.37 10.12 -2.94
C ASP A 195 -21.76 11.51 -2.40
N ASP A 196 -23.07 11.80 -2.26
CA ASP A 196 -23.58 13.07 -1.73
C ASP A 196 -23.64 13.14 -0.21
N ASN A 197 -23.47 11.99 0.45
CA ASN A 197 -23.39 11.93 1.90
C ASN A 197 -22.22 12.81 2.41
N GLN A 198 -22.49 13.64 3.42
CA GLN A 198 -21.51 14.61 3.94
C GLN A 198 -20.25 13.93 4.48
N ILE A 199 -20.38 12.81 5.18
CA ILE A 199 -19.23 12.06 5.72
C ILE A 199 -18.40 11.47 4.58
N ILE A 200 -19.03 10.99 3.50
CA ILE A 200 -18.32 10.54 2.31
C ILE A 200 -17.55 11.69 1.67
N LYS A 201 -18.13 12.88 1.56
CA LYS A 201 -17.44 14.06 1.01
C LYS A 201 -16.25 14.50 1.85
N GLU A 202 -16.40 14.50 3.16
CA GLU A 202 -15.39 15.06 4.06
C GLU A 202 -14.24 14.11 4.40
N TYR A 203 -14.49 12.78 4.45
CA TYR A 203 -13.55 11.84 5.04
C TYR A 203 -13.17 10.66 4.16
N VAL A 204 -13.84 10.43 3.02
CA VAL A 204 -13.65 9.21 2.22
C VAL A 204 -13.01 9.54 0.87
N TYR A 205 -12.03 8.71 0.46
CA TYR A 205 -11.54 8.72 -0.91
C TYR A 205 -12.50 7.94 -1.78
N VAL A 206 -12.91 8.52 -2.92
CA VAL A 206 -13.84 7.91 -3.86
C VAL A 206 -13.23 7.87 -5.26
N TYR A 207 -13.39 6.73 -5.94
CA TYR A 207 -12.91 6.51 -7.30
C TYR A 207 -14.04 5.95 -8.16
N LYS A 208 -14.16 6.45 -9.39
CA LYS A 208 -15.15 6.00 -10.37
C LYS A 208 -14.45 5.61 -11.66
N TYR A 209 -14.97 4.57 -12.29
CA TYR A 209 -14.35 3.94 -13.43
C TYR A 209 -15.32 3.90 -14.61
N ASP A 210 -14.78 4.00 -15.82
CA ASP A 210 -15.51 3.76 -17.06
C ASP A 210 -15.59 2.26 -17.40
N GLU A 211 -16.12 1.95 -18.57
CA GLU A 211 -16.27 0.56 -19.05
C GLU A 211 -14.93 -0.09 -19.40
N ARG A 212 -13.87 0.71 -19.65
CA ARG A 212 -12.50 0.25 -19.87
C ARG A 212 -11.69 0.14 -18.58
N PHE A 213 -12.34 0.28 -17.41
CA PHE A 213 -11.70 0.27 -16.08
C PHE A 213 -10.70 1.41 -15.84
N ARG A 214 -10.79 2.52 -16.60
CA ARG A 214 -9.97 3.72 -16.37
C ARG A 214 -10.63 4.54 -15.25
N CYS A 215 -9.81 5.03 -14.31
CA CYS A 215 -10.29 5.92 -13.24
C CYS A 215 -10.60 7.31 -13.81
N VAL A 216 -11.83 7.55 -14.17
CA VAL A 216 -12.25 8.78 -14.88
C VAL A 216 -12.60 9.94 -13.95
N LYS A 217 -12.85 9.64 -12.67
CA LYS A 217 -13.23 10.62 -11.68
C LYS A 217 -12.84 10.13 -10.30
N LYS A 218 -12.17 10.98 -9.54
CA LYS A 218 -11.76 10.69 -8.16
C LYS A 218 -12.02 11.88 -7.26
N ARG A 219 -12.23 11.63 -5.97
CA ARG A 219 -12.40 12.66 -4.95
C ARG A 219 -11.57 12.32 -3.73
N LEU A 220 -10.80 13.28 -3.27
CA LEU A 220 -10.06 13.22 -2.01
C LEU A 220 -10.95 13.75 -0.87
N PRO A 221 -10.71 13.38 0.39
CA PRO A 221 -11.43 13.91 1.54
C PRO A 221 -11.43 15.44 1.57
N GLY A 222 -12.62 16.03 1.73
CA GLY A 222 -12.79 17.48 1.83
C GLY A 222 -12.58 18.27 0.53
N THR A 223 -12.42 17.60 -0.60
CA THR A 223 -12.24 18.26 -1.91
C THR A 223 -13.43 17.99 -2.84
N ASP A 224 -13.49 18.70 -3.95
CA ASP A 224 -14.39 18.39 -5.04
C ASP A 224 -13.77 17.33 -5.98
N TRP A 225 -14.56 16.85 -6.95
CA TRP A 225 -14.14 15.85 -7.92
C TRP A 225 -12.98 16.32 -8.80
N ILE A 226 -12.02 15.43 -9.02
CA ILE A 226 -11.01 15.56 -10.06
C ILE A 226 -11.44 14.70 -11.23
N TYR A 227 -11.60 15.29 -12.39
CA TYR A 227 -11.95 14.61 -13.64
C TYR A 227 -10.71 14.28 -14.46
N GLN A 228 -10.77 13.15 -15.16
CA GLN A 228 -9.69 12.67 -16.02
C GLN A 228 -10.28 12.23 -17.37
N VAL A 229 -9.62 12.64 -18.47
CA VAL A 229 -9.91 12.23 -19.85
C VAL A 229 -8.72 11.46 -20.38
N PHE A 230 -9.01 10.41 -21.12
CA PHE A 230 -8.00 9.48 -21.62
C PHE A 230 -8.03 9.43 -23.16
N ASP A 231 -6.86 9.23 -23.77
CA ASP A 231 -6.76 8.89 -25.19
C ASP A 231 -7.01 7.40 -25.45
N GLN A 232 -6.94 6.99 -26.71
CA GLN A 232 -7.13 5.60 -27.15
C GLN A 232 -6.03 4.66 -26.62
N LYS A 233 -4.86 5.20 -26.21
CA LYS A 233 -3.77 4.44 -25.56
C LYS A 233 -3.92 4.34 -24.03
N ASN A 234 -5.03 4.83 -23.46
CA ASN A 234 -5.29 4.91 -22.02
C ASN A 234 -4.32 5.85 -21.24
N ARG A 235 -3.75 6.87 -21.91
CA ARG A 235 -2.96 7.93 -21.27
C ARG A 235 -3.89 9.07 -20.85
N ILE A 236 -3.60 9.72 -19.73
CA ILE A 236 -4.36 10.90 -19.28
C ILE A 236 -3.97 12.11 -20.14
N VAL A 237 -4.89 12.58 -20.96
CA VAL A 237 -4.69 13.72 -21.86
C VAL A 237 -5.29 15.01 -21.33
N MET A 238 -6.31 14.95 -20.46
CA MET A 238 -6.85 16.14 -19.80
C MET A 238 -7.25 15.84 -18.35
N THR A 239 -7.08 16.84 -17.49
CA THR A 239 -7.52 16.80 -16.08
C THR A 239 -8.20 18.11 -15.70
N GLN A 240 -9.16 18.03 -14.78
CA GLN A 240 -9.84 19.18 -14.22
C GLN A 240 -10.14 18.93 -12.74
N ASP A 241 -9.64 19.76 -11.85
CA ASP A 241 -10.02 19.73 -10.44
C ASP A 241 -11.22 20.66 -10.15
N GLY A 242 -11.65 20.75 -8.87
CA GLY A 242 -12.78 21.56 -8.48
C GLY A 242 -12.55 23.07 -8.68
N LYS A 243 -11.32 23.56 -8.53
CA LYS A 243 -10.96 24.96 -8.72
C LYS A 243 -10.95 25.30 -10.23
N ASP A 244 -10.29 24.46 -11.01
CA ASP A 244 -10.25 24.60 -12.46
C ASP A 244 -11.66 24.60 -13.07
N ARG A 245 -12.58 23.82 -12.50
CA ARG A 245 -13.98 23.75 -12.94
C ARG A 245 -14.75 25.05 -12.73
N LEU A 246 -14.45 25.78 -11.64
CA LEU A 246 -15.05 27.12 -11.41
C LEU A 246 -14.57 28.17 -12.41
N GLU A 247 -13.42 27.95 -13.04
CA GLU A 247 -12.79 28.84 -13.99
C GLU A 247 -12.90 28.32 -15.44
N ASP A 248 -13.67 27.26 -15.70
CA ASP A 248 -13.81 26.58 -16.99
C ASP A 248 -12.46 26.18 -17.61
N LYS A 249 -11.48 25.81 -16.77
CA LYS A 249 -10.13 25.44 -17.17
C LYS A 249 -9.93 23.93 -17.17
N TRP A 250 -9.10 23.48 -18.09
CA TRP A 250 -8.60 22.11 -18.16
C TRP A 250 -7.09 22.13 -18.33
N THR A 251 -6.38 21.32 -17.58
CA THR A 251 -4.97 21.03 -17.85
C THR A 251 -4.89 19.92 -18.88
N TYR A 252 -4.16 20.15 -20.00
CA TYR A 252 -3.95 19.10 -21.01
C TYR A 252 -2.49 18.70 -21.09
N CYS A 253 -2.25 17.46 -21.56
CA CYS A 253 -0.93 16.89 -21.81
C CYS A 253 -0.86 16.33 -23.24
N VAL A 254 0.24 16.61 -23.94
CA VAL A 254 0.58 16.02 -25.22
C VAL A 254 1.74 15.06 -25.03
N TYR A 255 1.65 13.90 -25.65
CA TYR A 255 2.67 12.85 -25.56
C TYR A 255 3.35 12.63 -26.90
N ASP A 256 4.63 12.28 -26.86
CA ASP A 256 5.36 11.81 -28.04
C ASP A 256 5.08 10.33 -28.34
N TYR A 257 5.81 9.83 -29.36
CA TYR A 257 5.73 8.43 -29.77
C TYR A 257 6.19 7.43 -28.66
N PHE A 258 7.07 7.88 -27.77
CA PHE A 258 7.62 7.07 -26.66
C PHE A 258 6.81 7.21 -25.36
N ASP A 259 5.59 7.77 -25.43
CA ASP A 259 4.70 8.03 -24.30
C ASP A 259 5.26 9.03 -23.24
N GLN A 260 6.20 9.90 -23.67
CA GLN A 260 6.74 10.97 -22.83
C GLN A 260 5.90 12.25 -23.02
N VAL A 261 5.62 12.96 -21.93
CA VAL A 261 4.92 14.25 -21.97
C VAL A 261 5.85 15.30 -22.58
N ILE A 262 5.48 15.84 -23.73
CA ILE A 262 6.24 16.89 -24.44
C ILE A 262 5.65 18.28 -24.28
N GLU A 263 4.37 18.37 -23.90
CA GLU A 263 3.69 19.63 -23.64
C GLU A 263 2.66 19.44 -22.53
N GLN A 264 2.59 20.40 -21.62
CA GLN A 264 1.54 20.53 -20.63
C GLN A 264 1.12 21.99 -20.55
N SER A 265 -0.17 22.27 -20.69
CA SER A 265 -0.70 23.62 -20.64
C SER A 265 -2.17 23.64 -20.21
N ILE A 266 -2.74 24.84 -20.13
CA ILE A 266 -4.12 25.06 -19.72
C ILE A 266 -4.93 25.52 -20.92
N VAL A 267 -6.14 24.96 -21.07
CA VAL A 267 -7.13 25.37 -22.05
C VAL A 267 -8.43 25.75 -21.35
N THR A 268 -9.11 26.77 -21.83
CA THR A 268 -10.43 27.18 -21.35
C THR A 268 -11.51 26.51 -22.18
N GLY A 269 -12.51 25.90 -21.53
CA GLY A 269 -13.62 25.22 -22.21
C GLY A 269 -14.70 24.77 -21.25
N THR A 270 -15.94 24.92 -21.64
CA THR A 270 -17.16 24.61 -20.86
C THR A 270 -17.71 23.20 -21.12
N LEU A 271 -17.06 22.41 -21.98
CA LEU A 271 -17.50 21.05 -22.29
C LEU A 271 -17.39 20.15 -21.06
N SER A 272 -18.38 19.29 -20.88
CA SER A 272 -18.33 18.27 -19.83
C SER A 272 -17.23 17.22 -20.12
N ARG A 273 -16.76 16.57 -19.07
CA ARG A 273 -15.77 15.48 -19.17
C ARG A 273 -16.21 14.41 -20.18
N ASP A 274 -17.47 14.03 -20.19
CA ASP A 274 -17.98 12.93 -21.03
C ASP A 274 -17.99 13.32 -22.50
N LEU A 275 -18.41 14.56 -22.82
CA LEU A 275 -18.34 15.09 -24.19
C LEU A 275 -16.91 15.23 -24.72
N ILE A 276 -15.95 15.54 -23.84
CA ILE A 276 -14.54 15.58 -24.23
C ILE A 276 -14.05 14.16 -24.48
N GLN A 277 -14.37 13.20 -23.58
CA GLN A 277 -13.96 11.79 -23.73
C GLN A 277 -14.47 11.17 -25.04
N GLU A 278 -15.73 11.41 -25.43
CA GLU A 278 -16.29 10.96 -26.70
C GLU A 278 -15.42 11.36 -27.90
N ARG A 279 -14.89 12.60 -27.90
CA ARG A 279 -14.00 13.07 -28.98
C ARG A 279 -12.62 12.43 -29.02
N PHE A 280 -12.16 11.87 -27.90
CA PHE A 280 -10.91 11.14 -27.84
C PHE A 280 -11.08 9.64 -28.07
N ASP A 281 -12.29 9.12 -27.93
CA ASP A 281 -12.62 7.72 -28.19
C ASP A 281 -12.97 7.47 -29.67
N ASP A 282 -13.40 8.53 -30.44
CA ASP A 282 -13.58 8.54 -31.91
C ASP A 282 -12.21 8.60 -32.65
#